data_2109287a2724c8162dc1a63576db013c
#
_entry.id   2109287a2724c8162dc1a63576db013c
#
_cell.length_a   1.000
_cell.length_b   1.000
_cell.length_c   1.000
_cell.angle_alpha   90.00
_cell.angle_beta   90.00
_cell.angle_gamma   90.00
#
_symmetry.space_group_name_H-M   'P 1'
#
loop_
_entity.id
_entity.type
_entity.pdbx_description
1 polymer ?
#
loop_
_entity_poly.entity_id
_entity_poly.type
_entity_poly.pdbx_seq_one_letter_code
_entity_poly.pdbx_strand_id
1 'polypeptide(L)'
;PHRNTLSPASPRTSSQHAQPGSITIASIMDGVVLVLNQNYEPLNVCNLPRAFRLILGAKAEVVEYDHQIVRTPRTEFRAPSVIRLQHLVRRPRPRVRLARREVFTRDHYTCQYCGRQTSDLTLDHVVPRHRGGGHTWENLVTACKSCNHRKGGKTLDEARMRLIRAPFEPRSDVYSLFTPYLTDARNEAWRTYLFLGRG
;
A
#
# COMPACT_ATOMS: atom_id res chain seq x y z
N PRO A 1 -56.66 60.26 10.13
CA PRO A 1 -55.81 59.86 11.19
C PRO A 1 -56.08 58.39 11.59
N HIS A 2 -55.51 57.45 10.97
CA HIS A 2 -55.60 56.02 11.37
C HIS A 2 -54.16 55.51 11.66
N ARG A 3 -53.95 55.21 12.94
CA ARG A 3 -52.74 54.53 13.40
C ARG A 3 -52.91 53.08 13.15
N ASN A 4 -52.04 52.52 12.36
CA ASN A 4 -51.85 51.07 12.23
C ASN A 4 -50.70 50.61 13.15
N THR A 5 -51.06 49.89 14.18
CA THR A 5 -50.14 49.21 15.08
C THR A 5 -49.75 47.88 14.49
N LEU A 6 -48.49 47.76 14.14
CA LEU A 6 -47.89 46.48 13.73
C LEU A 6 -47.34 45.71 14.96
N SER A 7 -47.88 44.54 15.22
CA SER A 7 -47.36 43.61 16.22
C SER A 7 -46.05 42.94 15.71
N PRO A 8 -45.05 42.70 16.58
CA PRO A 8 -43.85 42.01 16.21
C PRO A 8 -44.06 40.48 16.17
N ALA A 9 -43.67 39.87 15.06
CA ALA A 9 -43.63 38.42 14.88
C ALA A 9 -42.47 37.78 15.67
N SER A 10 -42.77 36.78 16.48
CA SER A 10 -41.81 35.97 17.20
C SER A 10 -40.96 35.07 16.24
N PRO A 11 -39.65 34.92 16.46
CA PRO A 11 -38.85 33.99 15.66
C PRO A 11 -39.14 32.55 16.07
N ARG A 12 -39.58 31.75 15.10
CA ARG A 12 -39.65 30.30 15.26
C ARG A 12 -38.22 29.71 15.21
N THR A 13 -37.73 29.27 16.34
CA THR A 13 -36.55 28.44 16.45
C THR A 13 -36.86 27.04 15.92
N SER A 14 -36.52 26.77 14.68
CA SER A 14 -36.49 25.40 14.13
C SER A 14 -35.20 24.74 14.59
N SER A 15 -35.28 23.96 15.66
CA SER A 15 -34.25 22.99 16.04
C SER A 15 -34.23 21.88 14.99
N GLN A 16 -33.34 22.00 14.05
CA GLN A 16 -32.98 20.87 13.15
C GLN A 16 -32.22 19.82 13.96
N HIS A 17 -32.91 18.79 14.41
CA HIS A 17 -32.31 17.56 14.84
C HIS A 17 -31.66 16.94 13.59
N ALA A 18 -30.32 17.01 13.52
CA ALA A 18 -29.54 16.23 12.58
C ALA A 18 -29.77 14.75 12.90
N GLN A 19 -30.54 14.06 12.06
CA GLN A 19 -30.68 12.61 12.13
C GLN A 19 -29.33 12.00 11.77
N PRO A 20 -28.79 11.05 12.56
CA PRO A 20 -27.60 10.30 12.18
C PRO A 20 -27.91 9.56 10.89
N GLY A 21 -27.12 9.85 9.84
CA GLY A 21 -27.32 9.31 8.49
C GLY A 21 -27.50 7.80 8.50
N SER A 22 -28.59 7.34 7.91
CA SER A 22 -28.85 5.92 7.67
C SER A 22 -27.74 5.33 6.80
N ILE A 23 -26.83 4.58 7.42
CA ILE A 23 -25.79 3.85 6.71
C ILE A 23 -26.49 2.68 5.99
N THR A 24 -26.58 2.78 4.68
CA THR A 24 -27.17 1.74 3.81
C THR A 24 -26.28 0.49 3.84
N ILE A 25 -26.88 -0.71 3.69
CA ILE A 25 -26.15 -2.00 3.64
C ILE A 25 -25.00 -1.99 2.62
N ALA A 26 -25.13 -1.24 1.52
CA ALA A 26 -24.07 -1.04 0.53
C ALA A 26 -22.84 -0.34 1.11
N SER A 27 -23.01 0.66 1.96
CA SER A 27 -21.92 1.40 2.63
C SER A 27 -21.20 0.55 3.69
N ILE A 28 -21.86 -0.48 4.24
CA ILE A 28 -21.27 -1.43 5.20
C ILE A 28 -20.34 -2.42 4.49
N MET A 29 -20.56 -2.67 3.20
CA MET A 29 -19.75 -3.61 2.40
C MET A 29 -18.38 -3.03 1.98
N ASP A 30 -18.18 -1.71 2.07
CA ASP A 30 -16.96 -1.01 1.65
C ASP A 30 -15.85 -1.03 2.74
N GLY A 31 -16.14 -1.56 3.92
CA GLY A 31 -15.15 -1.71 4.99
C GLY A 31 -14.05 -2.71 4.62
N VAL A 32 -12.80 -2.32 4.85
CA VAL A 32 -11.62 -3.17 4.69
C VAL A 32 -11.09 -3.57 6.06
N VAL A 33 -10.56 -4.79 6.14
CA VAL A 33 -10.07 -5.41 7.39
C VAL A 33 -8.65 -5.90 7.17
N LEU A 34 -7.74 -5.50 8.05
CA LEU A 34 -6.38 -6.01 8.06
C LEU A 34 -6.37 -7.45 8.56
N VAL A 35 -5.76 -8.34 7.81
CA VAL A 35 -5.58 -9.74 8.18
C VAL A 35 -4.13 -9.94 8.61
N LEU A 36 -3.95 -10.28 9.87
CA LEU A 36 -2.67 -10.68 10.42
C LEU A 36 -2.51 -12.20 10.36
N ASN A 37 -1.29 -12.64 10.20
CA ASN A 37 -0.91 -14.03 10.38
C ASN A 37 -0.91 -14.40 11.88
N GLN A 38 -0.78 -15.68 12.22
CA GLN A 38 -0.69 -16.14 13.60
C GLN A 38 0.42 -15.44 14.41
N ASN A 39 1.53 -15.11 13.77
CA ASN A 39 2.69 -14.42 14.37
C ASN A 39 2.58 -12.88 14.32
N TYR A 40 1.38 -12.33 14.10
CA TYR A 40 1.10 -10.89 13.97
C TYR A 40 1.72 -10.21 12.74
N GLU A 41 2.37 -10.94 11.84
CA GLU A 41 2.83 -10.35 10.58
C GLU A 41 1.63 -9.97 9.69
N PRO A 42 1.61 -8.77 9.11
CA PRO A 42 0.59 -8.38 8.15
C PRO A 42 0.59 -9.31 6.94
N LEU A 43 -0.57 -9.87 6.63
CA LEU A 43 -0.70 -10.89 5.59
C LEU A 43 -1.45 -10.37 4.36
N ASN A 44 -2.58 -9.71 4.58
CA ASN A 44 -3.47 -9.25 3.50
C ASN A 44 -4.49 -8.24 4.02
N VAL A 45 -5.28 -7.69 3.09
CA VAL A 45 -6.50 -6.94 3.37
C VAL A 45 -7.68 -7.69 2.77
N CYS A 46 -8.79 -7.75 3.48
CA CYS A 46 -10.02 -8.34 2.97
C CYS A 46 -11.23 -7.44 3.27
N ASN A 47 -12.35 -7.71 2.63
CA ASN A 47 -13.61 -7.04 2.92
C ASN A 47 -14.28 -7.64 4.17
N LEU A 48 -15.22 -6.88 4.76
CA LEU A 48 -15.96 -7.29 5.95
C LEU A 48 -16.65 -8.66 5.82
N PRO A 49 -17.36 -9.00 4.73
CA PRO A 49 -17.98 -10.32 4.59
C PRO A 49 -17.00 -11.48 4.67
N ARG A 50 -15.80 -11.29 4.13
CA ARG A 50 -14.73 -12.30 4.22
C ARG A 50 -14.18 -12.39 5.63
N ALA A 51 -13.99 -11.27 6.32
CA ALA A 51 -13.56 -11.24 7.71
C ALA A 51 -14.54 -11.99 8.61
N PHE A 52 -15.84 -11.70 8.51
CA PHE A 52 -16.87 -12.41 9.26
C PHE A 52 -16.88 -13.91 8.98
N ARG A 53 -16.73 -14.34 7.72
CA ARG A 53 -16.63 -15.77 7.40
C ARG A 53 -15.45 -16.46 8.07
N LEU A 54 -14.32 -15.77 8.19
CA LEU A 54 -13.13 -16.30 8.87
C LEU A 54 -13.35 -16.39 10.39
N ILE A 55 -13.99 -15.39 10.99
CA ILE A 55 -14.29 -15.34 12.42
C ILE A 55 -15.34 -16.42 12.80
N LEU A 56 -16.46 -16.45 12.09
CA LEU A 56 -17.54 -17.42 12.35
C LEU A 56 -17.10 -18.87 12.07
N GLY A 57 -16.18 -19.07 11.15
CA GLY A 57 -15.56 -20.36 10.86
C GLY A 57 -14.43 -20.74 11.81
N ALA A 58 -14.23 -20.01 12.92
CA ALA A 58 -13.14 -20.21 13.90
C ALA A 58 -11.75 -20.29 13.27
N LYS A 59 -11.52 -19.58 12.14
CA LYS A 59 -10.24 -19.50 11.43
C LYS A 59 -9.45 -18.23 11.78
N ALA A 60 -10.13 -17.24 12.34
CA ALA A 60 -9.54 -15.99 12.78
C ALA A 60 -10.24 -15.47 14.05
N GLU A 61 -9.53 -14.67 14.82
CA GLU A 61 -10.06 -13.91 15.96
C GLU A 61 -9.96 -12.42 15.68
N VAL A 62 -10.81 -11.62 16.33
CA VAL A 62 -10.76 -10.17 16.23
C VAL A 62 -9.69 -9.66 17.18
N VAL A 63 -8.78 -8.83 16.66
CA VAL A 63 -7.74 -8.14 17.43
C VAL A 63 -8.16 -6.71 17.74
N GLU A 64 -8.71 -6.01 16.72
CA GLU A 64 -9.20 -4.65 16.86
C GLU A 64 -10.57 -4.49 16.19
N TYR A 65 -11.42 -3.68 16.82
CA TYR A 65 -12.72 -3.29 16.26
C TYR A 65 -12.66 -1.87 15.71
N ASP A 66 -13.37 -1.63 14.62
CA ASP A 66 -13.69 -0.29 14.13
C ASP A 66 -14.77 0.35 15.05
N HIS A 67 -14.89 1.66 14.98
CA HIS A 67 -16.01 2.38 15.60
C HIS A 67 -17.35 2.13 14.90
N GLN A 68 -17.32 1.56 13.71
CA GLN A 68 -18.50 1.27 12.89
C GLN A 68 -19.30 0.09 13.44
N ILE A 69 -20.62 0.30 13.57
CA ILE A 69 -21.59 -0.74 13.95
C ILE A 69 -22.28 -1.26 12.70
N VAL A 70 -22.16 -2.55 12.47
CA VAL A 70 -22.87 -3.27 11.41
C VAL A 70 -24.22 -3.72 11.94
N ARG A 71 -25.30 -3.19 11.38
CA ARG A 71 -26.68 -3.55 11.75
C ARG A 71 -27.24 -4.59 10.79
N THR A 72 -27.74 -5.67 11.34
CA THR A 72 -28.53 -6.66 10.62
C THR A 72 -29.97 -6.62 11.13
N PRO A 73 -30.94 -7.22 10.42
CA PRO A 73 -32.33 -7.23 10.89
C PRO A 73 -32.55 -7.87 12.27
N ARG A 74 -31.59 -8.68 12.75
CA ARG A 74 -31.73 -9.43 14.01
C ARG A 74 -30.71 -9.02 15.07
N THR A 75 -29.61 -8.33 14.69
CA THR A 75 -28.52 -8.11 15.63
C THR A 75 -27.57 -7.00 15.15
N GLU A 76 -26.85 -6.39 16.09
CA GLU A 76 -25.81 -5.42 15.81
C GLU A 76 -24.44 -6.02 16.14
N PHE A 77 -23.46 -5.78 15.29
CA PHE A 77 -22.06 -6.20 15.47
C PHE A 77 -21.14 -5.01 15.33
N ARG A 78 -20.07 -4.98 16.13
CA ARG A 78 -18.96 -4.06 15.86
C ARG A 78 -18.18 -4.61 14.66
N ALA A 79 -17.87 -3.75 13.69
CA ALA A 79 -17.05 -4.13 12.55
C ALA A 79 -15.62 -4.45 13.02
N PRO A 80 -15.02 -5.58 12.62
CA PRO A 80 -13.62 -5.82 12.85
C PRO A 80 -12.78 -4.89 11.97
N SER A 81 -11.74 -4.26 12.53
CA SER A 81 -10.71 -3.50 11.81
C SER A 81 -9.49 -4.37 11.55
N VAL A 82 -9.10 -5.19 12.53
CA VAL A 82 -7.96 -6.09 12.44
C VAL A 82 -8.35 -7.48 12.93
N ILE A 83 -8.05 -8.50 12.14
CA ILE A 83 -8.23 -9.91 12.52
C ILE A 83 -6.91 -10.66 12.43
N ARG A 84 -6.72 -11.67 13.27
CA ARG A 84 -5.55 -12.56 13.29
C ARG A 84 -5.96 -13.98 12.96
N LEU A 85 -5.24 -14.62 12.05
CA LEU A 85 -5.46 -16.04 11.74
C LEU A 85 -5.00 -16.93 12.90
N GLN A 86 -5.73 -18.00 13.16
CA GLN A 86 -5.38 -18.99 14.19
C GLN A 86 -4.24 -19.90 13.76
N HIS A 87 -4.01 -20.04 12.44
CA HIS A 87 -2.96 -20.89 11.90
C HIS A 87 -1.96 -20.07 11.09
N LEU A 88 -0.68 -20.45 11.16
CA LEU A 88 0.39 -19.81 10.41
C LEU A 88 0.25 -20.12 8.92
N VAL A 89 0.04 -19.09 8.10
CA VAL A 89 0.04 -19.18 6.65
C VAL A 89 1.43 -18.82 6.15
N ARG A 90 2.16 -19.81 5.65
CA ARG A 90 3.44 -19.58 4.98
C ARG A 90 3.18 -19.10 3.55
N ARG A 91 3.45 -17.83 3.27
CA ARG A 91 3.44 -17.29 1.91
C ARG A 91 4.86 -17.04 1.46
N PRO A 92 5.20 -17.38 0.20
CA PRO A 92 6.44 -16.88 -0.38
C PRO A 92 6.38 -15.35 -0.38
N ARG A 93 7.49 -14.72 -0.06
CA ARG A 93 7.57 -13.25 -0.12
C ARG A 93 7.23 -12.81 -1.54
N PRO A 94 6.36 -11.82 -1.73
CA PRO A 94 6.09 -11.30 -3.06
C PRO A 94 7.42 -10.82 -3.66
N ARG A 95 7.67 -11.18 -4.93
CA ARG A 95 8.84 -10.70 -5.65
C ARG A 95 8.50 -9.42 -6.40
N VAL A 96 9.41 -8.47 -6.38
CA VAL A 96 9.27 -7.26 -7.19
C VAL A 96 9.39 -7.68 -8.66
N ARG A 97 8.39 -7.38 -9.47
CA ARG A 97 8.44 -7.67 -10.91
C ARG A 97 9.54 -6.83 -11.55
N LEU A 98 10.44 -7.48 -12.30
CA LEU A 98 11.49 -6.79 -13.03
C LEU A 98 10.86 -5.88 -14.09
N ALA A 99 10.97 -4.58 -13.90
CA ALA A 99 10.47 -3.55 -14.79
C ALA A 99 11.44 -2.36 -14.78
N ARG A 100 11.44 -1.57 -15.85
CA ARG A 100 12.32 -0.40 -15.99
C ARG A 100 12.18 0.57 -14.81
N ARG A 101 10.95 0.88 -14.41
CA ARG A 101 10.66 1.76 -13.28
C ARG A 101 11.26 1.25 -11.99
N GLU A 102 11.14 -0.05 -11.75
CA GLU A 102 11.60 -0.68 -10.51
C GLU A 102 13.13 -0.69 -10.42
N VAL A 103 13.84 -0.87 -11.55
CA VAL A 103 15.29 -0.74 -11.60
C VAL A 103 15.71 0.71 -11.31
N PHE A 104 15.01 1.69 -11.89
CA PHE A 104 15.28 3.10 -11.59
C PHE A 104 15.02 3.46 -10.12
N THR A 105 13.94 2.93 -9.53
CA THR A 105 13.61 3.12 -8.11
C THR A 105 14.68 2.50 -7.21
N ARG A 106 15.14 1.26 -7.50
CA ARG A 106 16.22 0.59 -6.78
C ARG A 106 17.50 1.41 -6.78
N ASP A 107 17.82 2.01 -7.91
CA ASP A 107 19.04 2.79 -8.13
C ASP A 107 18.86 4.28 -7.78
N HIS A 108 17.76 4.66 -7.16
CA HIS A 108 17.42 6.04 -6.75
C HIS A 108 17.50 7.03 -7.91
N TYR A 109 17.07 6.62 -9.12
CA TYR A 109 17.14 7.44 -10.34
C TYR A 109 18.55 7.99 -10.62
N THR A 110 19.58 7.24 -10.26
CA THR A 110 20.99 7.62 -10.33
C THR A 110 21.75 6.71 -11.30
N CYS A 111 22.53 7.30 -12.18
CA CYS A 111 23.41 6.53 -13.07
C CYS A 111 24.44 5.74 -12.26
N GLN A 112 24.45 4.41 -12.38
CA GLN A 112 25.34 3.53 -11.62
C GLN A 112 26.80 3.55 -12.09
N TYR A 113 27.09 4.29 -13.15
CA TYR A 113 28.45 4.47 -13.66
C TYR A 113 29.11 5.80 -13.21
N CYS A 114 28.37 6.90 -13.25
CA CYS A 114 28.92 8.23 -12.97
C CYS A 114 28.27 8.97 -11.80
N GLY A 115 27.24 8.38 -11.16
CA GLY A 115 26.55 8.99 -10.03
C GLY A 115 25.62 10.16 -10.37
N ARG A 116 25.44 10.50 -11.65
CA ARG A 116 24.59 11.63 -12.04
C ARG A 116 23.12 11.27 -11.91
N GLN A 117 22.35 12.13 -11.27
CA GLN A 117 20.89 12.12 -11.32
C GLN A 117 20.42 12.95 -12.52
N THR A 118 19.59 12.37 -13.38
CA THR A 118 19.09 13.02 -14.59
C THR A 118 17.76 12.38 -15.01
N SER A 119 16.95 13.10 -15.75
CA SER A 119 15.76 12.56 -16.39
C SER A 119 16.07 11.63 -17.59
N ASP A 120 17.27 11.74 -18.15
CA ASP A 120 17.76 11.01 -19.33
C ASP A 120 18.38 9.66 -18.95
N LEU A 121 17.59 8.83 -18.25
CA LEU A 121 18.02 7.52 -17.78
C LEU A 121 17.55 6.41 -18.74
N THR A 122 18.42 5.41 -18.86
CA THR A 122 18.19 4.18 -19.63
C THR A 122 18.50 2.96 -18.77
N LEU A 123 18.01 1.79 -19.19
CA LEU A 123 18.49 0.51 -18.67
C LEU A 123 19.71 0.07 -19.47
N ASP A 124 20.72 -0.41 -18.75
CA ASP A 124 21.88 -1.05 -19.36
C ASP A 124 22.07 -2.46 -18.78
N HIS A 125 22.51 -3.39 -19.64
CA HIS A 125 22.91 -4.74 -19.24
C HIS A 125 24.41 -4.73 -18.90
N VAL A 126 24.76 -5.01 -17.66
CA VAL A 126 26.16 -5.04 -17.19
C VAL A 126 26.98 -5.99 -18.08
N VAL A 127 26.52 -7.24 -18.20
CA VAL A 127 26.98 -8.18 -19.23
C VAL A 127 26.06 -8.01 -20.44
N PRO A 128 26.60 -7.64 -21.61
CA PRO A 128 25.79 -7.42 -22.81
C PRO A 128 24.98 -8.65 -23.24
N ARG A 129 23.77 -8.45 -23.76
CA ARG A 129 22.89 -9.55 -24.18
C ARG A 129 23.53 -10.49 -25.21
N HIS A 130 24.25 -9.93 -26.19
CA HIS A 130 24.94 -10.72 -27.22
C HIS A 130 26.11 -11.55 -26.67
N ARG A 131 26.51 -11.31 -25.40
CA ARG A 131 27.52 -12.07 -24.66
C ARG A 131 26.89 -12.97 -23.58
N GLY A 132 25.60 -13.26 -23.70
CA GLY A 132 24.88 -14.14 -22.77
C GLY A 132 24.34 -13.45 -21.52
N GLY A 133 24.40 -12.11 -21.45
CA GLY A 133 23.83 -11.36 -20.33
C GLY A 133 22.32 -11.48 -20.27
N GLY A 134 21.79 -12.02 -19.17
CA GLY A 134 20.36 -12.19 -18.92
C GLY A 134 19.63 -10.89 -18.64
N HIS A 135 18.32 -10.89 -18.85
CA HIS A 135 17.44 -9.80 -18.41
C HIS A 135 17.00 -10.08 -16.97
N THR A 136 17.92 -9.89 -16.02
CA THR A 136 17.74 -10.20 -14.60
C THR A 136 18.08 -9.00 -13.74
N TRP A 137 17.67 -9.05 -12.46
CA TRP A 137 17.96 -8.01 -11.50
C TRP A 137 19.46 -7.77 -11.30
N GLU A 138 20.25 -8.83 -11.33
CA GLU A 138 21.70 -8.83 -11.10
C GLU A 138 22.48 -8.35 -12.32
N ASN A 139 21.82 -8.23 -13.48
CA ASN A 139 22.47 -7.80 -14.72
C ASN A 139 21.95 -6.47 -15.27
N LEU A 140 20.94 -5.86 -14.65
CA LEU A 140 20.38 -4.58 -15.08
C LEU A 140 20.74 -3.45 -14.14
N VAL A 141 21.15 -2.32 -14.70
CA VAL A 141 21.46 -1.09 -13.94
C VAL A 141 20.88 0.13 -14.63
N THR A 142 20.64 1.17 -13.81
CA THR A 142 20.30 2.48 -14.31
C THR A 142 21.56 3.18 -14.84
N ALA A 143 21.50 3.67 -16.07
CA ALA A 143 22.59 4.42 -16.71
C ALA A 143 22.06 5.69 -17.37
N CYS A 144 22.82 6.79 -17.34
CA CYS A 144 22.54 7.92 -18.21
C CYS A 144 22.89 7.58 -19.67
N LYS A 145 22.23 8.21 -20.64
CA LYS A 145 22.44 7.92 -22.06
C LYS A 145 23.92 7.99 -22.49
N SER A 146 24.69 8.97 -21.96
CA SER A 146 26.11 9.14 -22.29
C SER A 146 26.96 7.96 -21.77
N CYS A 147 26.75 7.50 -20.53
CA CYS A 147 27.47 6.34 -20.00
C CYS A 147 27.08 5.06 -20.70
N ASN A 148 25.79 4.86 -20.98
CA ASN A 148 25.29 3.70 -21.70
C ASN A 148 25.88 3.65 -23.13
N HIS A 149 25.90 4.78 -23.84
CA HIS A 149 26.52 4.87 -25.16
C HIS A 149 28.02 4.59 -25.13
N ARG A 150 28.76 5.17 -24.16
CA ARG A 150 30.20 4.92 -23.98
C ARG A 150 30.51 3.45 -23.69
N LYS A 151 29.67 2.77 -22.90
CA LYS A 151 29.82 1.34 -22.63
C LYS A 151 29.52 0.52 -23.88
N GLY A 152 28.43 0.85 -24.60
CA GLY A 152 28.01 0.14 -25.79
C GLY A 152 27.80 -1.36 -25.51
N GLY A 153 28.24 -2.20 -26.44
CA GLY A 153 28.20 -3.67 -26.28
C GLY A 153 29.41 -4.28 -25.58
N LYS A 154 30.20 -3.47 -24.85
CA LYS A 154 31.43 -3.90 -24.16
C LYS A 154 31.11 -4.37 -22.75
N THR A 155 31.99 -5.22 -22.19
CA THR A 155 32.00 -5.51 -20.74
C THR A 155 32.51 -4.30 -19.97
N LEU A 156 32.39 -4.35 -18.64
CA LEU A 156 32.88 -3.27 -17.79
C LEU A 156 34.39 -3.03 -17.95
N ASP A 157 35.15 -4.12 -18.00
CA ASP A 157 36.63 -4.07 -18.13
C ASP A 157 37.04 -3.50 -19.49
N GLU A 158 36.43 -3.95 -20.58
CA GLU A 158 36.69 -3.43 -21.94
C GLU A 158 36.30 -1.95 -22.08
N ALA A 159 35.22 -1.53 -21.40
CA ALA A 159 34.79 -0.12 -21.36
C ALA A 159 35.59 0.73 -20.38
N ARG A 160 36.44 0.12 -19.55
CA ARG A 160 37.15 0.73 -18.43
C ARG A 160 36.18 1.49 -17.51
N MET A 161 35.04 0.86 -17.21
CA MET A 161 33.98 1.41 -16.38
C MET A 161 33.77 0.56 -15.13
N ARG A 162 33.34 1.20 -14.06
CA ARG A 162 33.01 0.54 -12.80
C ARG A 162 31.58 0.89 -12.39
N LEU A 163 30.95 0.00 -11.67
CA LEU A 163 29.67 0.28 -11.03
C LEU A 163 29.91 0.90 -9.66
N ILE A 164 29.06 1.86 -9.30
CA ILE A 164 29.01 2.43 -7.93
C ILE A 164 28.51 1.35 -6.96
N ARG A 165 27.53 0.56 -7.39
CA ARG A 165 26.94 -0.54 -6.62
C ARG A 165 26.66 -1.72 -7.53
N ALA A 166 26.94 -2.93 -7.05
CA ALA A 166 26.52 -4.15 -7.74
C ALA A 166 25.00 -4.23 -7.80
N PRO A 167 24.43 -4.58 -8.96
CA PRO A 167 23.00 -4.76 -9.09
C PRO A 167 22.50 -5.96 -8.28
N PHE A 168 21.30 -5.85 -7.71
CA PHE A 168 20.70 -6.85 -6.84
C PHE A 168 19.19 -6.90 -7.03
N GLU A 169 18.55 -8.02 -6.68
CA GLU A 169 17.10 -8.12 -6.61
C GLU A 169 16.60 -7.35 -5.36
N PRO A 170 15.74 -6.32 -5.52
CA PRO A 170 15.22 -5.60 -4.36
C PRO A 170 14.27 -6.51 -3.57
N ARG A 171 14.37 -6.44 -2.26
CA ARG A 171 13.39 -7.11 -1.39
C ARG A 171 12.06 -6.38 -1.54
N SER A 172 10.99 -7.14 -1.77
CA SER A 172 9.67 -6.55 -1.72
C SER A 172 9.37 -6.08 -0.30
N ASP A 173 8.99 -4.83 -0.18
CA ASP A 173 8.42 -4.33 1.05
C ASP A 173 6.95 -4.77 1.09
N VAL A 174 6.66 -5.80 1.89
CA VAL A 174 5.28 -6.29 2.09
C VAL A 174 4.37 -5.15 2.59
N TYR A 175 4.94 -4.20 3.31
CA TYR A 175 4.20 -3.06 3.86
C TYR A 175 3.70 -2.09 2.80
N SER A 176 4.35 -2.01 1.64
CA SER A 176 3.89 -1.20 0.52
C SER A 176 2.50 -1.59 0.01
N LEU A 177 2.10 -2.84 0.21
CA LEU A 177 0.75 -3.34 -0.12
C LEU A 177 -0.34 -2.68 0.72
N PHE A 178 -0.02 -2.20 1.90
CA PHE A 178 -0.96 -1.61 2.85
C PHE A 178 -0.99 -0.08 2.80
N THR A 179 0.02 0.55 2.18
CA THR A 179 0.14 2.02 2.07
C THR A 179 -1.13 2.70 1.53
N PRO A 180 -1.82 2.18 0.48
CA PRO A 180 -3.04 2.81 -0.03
C PRO A 180 -4.17 2.90 1.00
N TYR A 181 -4.19 2.00 1.98
CA TYR A 181 -5.22 1.94 3.01
C TYR A 181 -4.93 2.83 4.22
N LEU A 182 -3.68 3.25 4.40
CA LEU A 182 -3.25 4.09 5.54
C LEU A 182 -3.65 5.56 5.41
N THR A 183 -4.16 5.96 4.26
CA THR A 183 -4.73 7.31 4.04
C THR A 183 -6.11 7.48 4.66
N ASP A 184 -6.82 6.38 4.90
CA ASP A 184 -8.13 6.38 5.55
C ASP A 184 -7.95 6.39 7.08
N ALA A 185 -8.51 7.40 7.74
CA ALA A 185 -8.42 7.56 9.21
C ALA A 185 -9.01 6.35 9.97
N ARG A 186 -9.97 5.63 9.38
CA ARG A 186 -10.55 4.41 9.97
C ARG A 186 -9.52 3.31 10.18
N ASN A 187 -8.45 3.32 9.41
CA ASN A 187 -7.38 2.33 9.44
C ASN A 187 -6.18 2.76 10.30
N GLU A 188 -6.32 3.79 11.13
CA GLU A 188 -5.20 4.30 11.93
C GLU A 188 -4.63 3.23 12.88
N ALA A 189 -5.48 2.41 13.47
CA ALA A 189 -5.07 1.28 14.33
C ALA A 189 -4.13 0.30 13.61
N TRP A 190 -4.19 0.20 12.27
CA TRP A 190 -3.31 -0.68 11.49
C TRP A 190 -1.84 -0.29 11.58
N ARG A 191 -1.54 0.98 11.85
CA ARG A 191 -0.17 1.48 11.96
C ARG A 191 0.64 0.71 13.00
N THR A 192 0.04 0.36 14.12
CA THR A 192 0.67 -0.44 15.17
C THR A 192 1.22 -1.75 14.63
N TYR A 193 0.45 -2.45 13.80
CA TYR A 193 0.83 -3.75 13.24
C TYR A 193 1.76 -3.64 12.03
N LEU A 194 1.68 -2.54 11.29
CA LEU A 194 2.47 -2.33 10.08
C LEU A 194 3.88 -1.80 10.38
N PHE A 195 4.13 -1.19 11.54
CA PHE A 195 5.44 -0.63 11.89
C PHE A 195 6.23 -1.51 12.87
N LEU A 196 5.63 -2.47 13.56
CA LEU A 196 6.32 -3.40 14.46
C LEU A 196 7.30 -4.36 13.74
N GLY A 197 7.22 -4.51 12.43
CA GLY A 197 8.07 -5.39 11.63
C GLY A 197 9.33 -4.73 11.05
N ARG A 198 9.69 -3.53 11.45
CA ARG A 198 10.87 -2.79 10.95
C ARG A 198 12.03 -2.83 11.95
N GLY A 199 12.26 -3.97 12.60
CA GLY A 199 13.44 -4.25 13.41
C GLY A 199 14.46 -5.08 12.64
#